data_43a67a8776e02f14465dba091f1ea940
#
_entry.id   43a67a8776e02f14465dba091f1ea940
#
_cell.length_a   1.000
_cell.length_b   1.000
_cell.length_c   1.000
_cell.angle_alpha   90.00
_cell.angle_beta   90.00
_cell.angle_gamma   90.00
#
_symmetry.space_group_name_H-M   'P 1'
#
loop_
_entity.id
_entity.type
_entity.pdbx_description
1 polymer ?
#
loop_
_entity_poly.entity_id
_entity_poly.type
_entity_poly.pdbx_seq_one_letter_code
_entity_poly.pdbx_strand_id
1 'polypeptide(L)'
;MATPATCTRFTDEYQLYEELGKGAFSVVRRCVKKSSSQEYAAKIINTKKLSARDHQKLEREARICRLLKHPNIVRLHESISEEGFHYLIFDLVTGGELFEDIVAREYYSEADASHCIHQILESVSHIHQQDIVHRDLKPENLLLASKCKGAAVKLADFGLAIEVQGEQQAWFGFAGTPGYLSPEVLRKDPYGKPVDIWACGVVLYILLVGYPPFWDEDQHKLYQQIKAGAYDFPSPEWDTVTPEAKNLINQMLTINPAKRITADQALKHPWVCQRSTVASMMHRQETVECLRKFNARRKLKGAILTTMLVSRNFSAAKSLLNKKSDGVKKRKSSSSVHLMEPQTTVVHNANDGIKGSTESCNTTTEDEDLKATTTTQSCEEKLLAWDSPGQTVELDRAQSEPVLTPVVPFALNSPPLRKQEIIKITEQLIEAINNGDFEAYTKICDPGLTSFEPEALGNLVEGMDFHKFYFENLLSKNSKPIHTTILNPHVHVIGDDAACIAYIRLTQYIDGHGRPRTMQSEETRVWHRRDGKWLNVHYHCSGAPAAPLQ
;
A
#
# COMPACT_ATOMS: atom_id res chain seq x y z
N MET A 1 -4.23 17.58 -52.28
CA MET A 1 -3.50 16.35 -51.93
C MET A 1 -2.96 16.53 -50.53
N ALA A 2 -3.57 15.88 -49.55
CA ALA A 2 -3.06 15.91 -48.16
C ALA A 2 -1.85 14.96 -48.11
N THR A 3 -0.68 15.48 -47.76
CA THR A 3 0.51 14.70 -47.46
C THR A 3 0.18 13.74 -46.34
N PRO A 4 0.51 12.43 -46.45
CA PRO A 4 0.34 11.52 -45.34
C PRO A 4 1.26 11.98 -44.21
N ALA A 5 0.70 12.19 -43.03
CA ALA A 5 1.47 12.44 -41.81
C ALA A 5 2.44 11.27 -41.63
N THR A 6 3.73 11.50 -41.81
CA THR A 6 4.79 10.56 -41.53
C THR A 6 4.70 10.24 -40.03
N CYS A 7 4.32 9.02 -39.70
CA CYS A 7 4.35 8.52 -38.33
C CYS A 7 5.84 8.48 -37.91
N THR A 8 6.28 9.53 -37.21
CA THR A 8 7.65 9.61 -36.67
C THR A 8 7.81 8.54 -35.60
N ARG A 9 8.84 7.71 -35.73
CA ARG A 9 9.16 6.68 -34.73
C ARG A 9 9.79 7.36 -33.51
N PHE A 10 9.44 6.88 -32.32
CA PHE A 10 10.01 7.37 -31.07
C PHE A 10 11.56 7.34 -31.10
N THR A 11 12.16 6.27 -31.61
CA THR A 11 13.60 6.11 -31.72
C THR A 11 14.28 7.06 -32.69
N ASP A 12 13.54 7.67 -33.63
CA ASP A 12 14.08 8.66 -34.56
C ASP A 12 14.27 10.01 -33.85
N GLU A 13 13.36 10.38 -32.93
CA GLU A 13 13.39 11.66 -32.22
C GLU A 13 14.04 11.59 -30.83
N TYR A 14 13.98 10.44 -30.14
CA TYR A 14 14.42 10.29 -28.75
C TYR A 14 15.44 9.18 -28.59
N GLN A 15 16.38 9.41 -27.64
CA GLN A 15 17.32 8.41 -27.14
C GLN A 15 16.95 8.03 -25.71
N LEU A 16 16.84 6.71 -25.42
CA LEU A 16 16.56 6.17 -24.10
C LEU A 16 17.84 6.02 -23.27
N TYR A 17 17.69 6.24 -21.96
CA TYR A 17 18.72 6.05 -20.96
C TYR A 17 18.24 5.14 -19.82
N GLU A 18 18.59 5.42 -18.59
CA GLU A 18 18.30 4.59 -17.41
C GLU A 18 16.80 4.49 -17.10
N GLU A 19 16.43 3.41 -16.41
CA GLU A 19 15.09 3.19 -15.89
C GLU A 19 14.86 4.06 -14.65
N LEU A 20 13.73 4.78 -14.63
CA LEU A 20 13.29 5.62 -13.53
C LEU A 20 12.22 4.94 -12.68
N GLY A 21 11.46 4.01 -13.27
CA GLY A 21 10.39 3.29 -12.58
C GLY A 21 9.76 2.22 -13.44
N LYS A 22 9.10 1.26 -12.80
CA LYS A 22 8.46 0.12 -13.46
C LYS A 22 7.05 -0.10 -12.94
N GLY A 23 6.08 -0.18 -13.84
CA GLY A 23 4.70 -0.56 -13.57
C GLY A 23 4.38 -1.96 -14.13
N ALA A 24 3.15 -2.42 -13.93
CA ALA A 24 2.71 -3.75 -14.38
C ALA A 24 2.83 -3.98 -15.89
N PHE A 25 2.54 -2.96 -16.70
CA PHE A 25 2.58 -3.00 -18.17
C PHE A 25 3.40 -1.86 -18.76
N SER A 26 4.09 -1.08 -17.95
CA SER A 26 4.85 0.09 -18.37
C SER A 26 6.20 0.17 -17.69
N VAL A 27 7.15 0.82 -18.36
CA VAL A 27 8.46 1.18 -17.81
C VAL A 27 8.65 2.67 -18.07
N VAL A 28 9.10 3.40 -17.07
CA VAL A 28 9.47 4.82 -17.21
C VAL A 28 10.99 4.92 -17.31
N ARG A 29 11.48 5.57 -18.36
CA ARG A 29 12.92 5.77 -18.59
C ARG A 29 13.22 7.23 -18.88
N ARG A 30 14.41 7.70 -18.46
CA ARG A 30 14.91 8.97 -18.95
C ARG A 30 15.16 8.88 -20.46
N CYS A 31 14.78 9.91 -21.17
CA CYS A 31 15.06 10.06 -22.61
C CYS A 31 15.51 11.48 -22.93
N VAL A 32 16.22 11.63 -24.04
CA VAL A 32 16.70 12.91 -24.56
C VAL A 32 16.19 13.11 -25.97
N LYS A 33 15.59 14.25 -26.24
CA LYS A 33 15.16 14.64 -27.60
C LYS A 33 16.40 15.00 -28.42
N LYS A 34 16.65 14.26 -29.51
CA LYS A 34 17.87 14.39 -30.33
C LYS A 34 18.04 15.78 -30.94
N SER A 35 16.95 16.44 -31.30
CA SER A 35 16.97 17.75 -31.95
C SER A 35 17.29 18.92 -31.03
N SER A 36 16.95 18.81 -29.72
CA SER A 36 17.09 19.90 -28.74
C SER A 36 18.02 19.58 -27.57
N SER A 37 18.46 18.33 -27.45
CA SER A 37 19.19 17.80 -26.27
C SER A 37 18.42 17.98 -24.95
N GLN A 38 17.11 18.22 -25.01
CA GLN A 38 16.25 18.35 -23.84
C GLN A 38 15.94 16.98 -23.25
N GLU A 39 15.98 16.90 -21.92
CA GLU A 39 15.69 15.67 -21.16
C GLU A 39 14.19 15.56 -20.79
N TYR A 40 13.67 14.33 -20.83
CA TYR A 40 12.29 13.99 -20.51
C TYR A 40 12.20 12.62 -19.83
N ALA A 41 11.03 12.30 -19.30
CA ALA A 41 10.67 10.96 -18.83
C ALA A 41 9.70 10.31 -19.84
N ALA A 42 10.09 9.17 -20.42
CA ALA A 42 9.25 8.40 -21.32
C ALA A 42 8.58 7.24 -20.57
N LYS A 43 7.26 7.27 -20.42
CA LYS A 43 6.43 6.14 -19.97
C LYS A 43 6.15 5.25 -21.19
N ILE A 44 6.79 4.09 -21.23
CA ILE A 44 6.76 3.13 -22.34
C ILE A 44 5.77 2.03 -21.97
N ILE A 45 4.71 1.87 -22.73
CA ILE A 45 3.61 0.95 -22.45
C ILE A 45 3.57 -0.12 -23.55
N ASN A 46 3.62 -1.41 -23.16
CA ASN A 46 3.49 -2.52 -24.10
C ASN A 46 2.02 -2.77 -24.41
N THR A 47 1.56 -2.30 -25.58
CA THR A 47 0.15 -2.37 -25.99
C THR A 47 -0.29 -3.78 -26.39
N LYS A 48 0.64 -4.67 -26.82
CA LYS A 48 0.32 -6.08 -27.15
C LYS A 48 -0.17 -6.88 -25.95
N LYS A 49 0.13 -6.43 -24.73
CA LYS A 49 -0.27 -7.07 -23.48
C LYS A 49 -1.52 -6.47 -22.85
N LEU A 50 -2.06 -5.39 -23.40
CA LEU A 50 -3.21 -4.69 -22.87
C LEU A 50 -4.52 -5.33 -23.31
N SER A 51 -5.49 -5.39 -22.39
CA SER A 51 -6.88 -5.67 -22.74
C SER A 51 -7.50 -4.47 -23.49
N ALA A 52 -8.63 -4.67 -24.17
CA ALA A 52 -9.37 -3.58 -24.81
C ALA A 52 -9.74 -2.47 -23.80
N ARG A 53 -10.07 -2.85 -22.57
CA ARG A 53 -10.37 -1.92 -21.48
C ARG A 53 -9.14 -1.11 -21.05
N ASP A 54 -7.96 -1.72 -21.04
CA ASP A 54 -6.73 -1.01 -20.67
C ASP A 54 -6.24 -0.08 -21.79
N HIS A 55 -6.51 -0.42 -23.06
CA HIS A 55 -6.32 0.52 -24.17
C HIS A 55 -7.18 1.78 -24.01
N GLN A 56 -8.46 1.63 -23.67
CA GLN A 56 -9.34 2.77 -23.42
C GLN A 56 -8.85 3.64 -22.25
N LYS A 57 -8.31 3.02 -21.19
CA LYS A 57 -7.70 3.77 -20.07
C LYS A 57 -6.47 4.56 -20.52
N LEU A 58 -5.59 3.95 -21.32
CA LEU A 58 -4.40 4.61 -21.86
C LEU A 58 -4.77 5.80 -22.74
N GLU A 59 -5.73 5.64 -23.65
CA GLU A 59 -6.21 6.72 -24.49
C GLU A 59 -6.82 7.87 -23.67
N ARG A 60 -7.58 7.52 -22.61
CA ARG A 60 -8.14 8.52 -21.70
C ARG A 60 -7.04 9.25 -20.91
N GLU A 61 -6.04 8.54 -20.34
CA GLU A 61 -4.89 9.13 -19.65
C GLU A 61 -4.16 10.11 -20.57
N ALA A 62 -3.85 9.70 -21.81
CA ALA A 62 -3.19 10.56 -22.78
C ALA A 62 -4.02 11.79 -23.15
N ARG A 63 -5.35 11.64 -23.31
CA ARG A 63 -6.26 12.75 -23.62
C ARG A 63 -6.32 13.74 -22.46
N ILE A 64 -6.50 13.27 -21.22
CA ILE A 64 -6.52 14.10 -20.02
C ILE A 64 -5.20 14.86 -19.87
N CYS A 65 -4.06 14.16 -19.93
CA CYS A 65 -2.76 14.78 -19.75
C CYS A 65 -2.44 15.86 -20.79
N ARG A 66 -2.97 15.77 -22.02
CA ARG A 66 -2.79 16.81 -23.06
C ARG A 66 -3.47 18.13 -22.70
N LEU A 67 -4.56 18.08 -21.91
CA LEU A 67 -5.30 19.28 -21.48
C LEU A 67 -4.57 19.99 -20.34
N LEU A 68 -3.83 19.26 -19.52
CA LEU A 68 -3.24 19.74 -18.27
C LEU A 68 -1.90 20.44 -18.52
N LYS A 69 -1.89 21.77 -18.33
CA LYS A 69 -0.69 22.61 -18.44
C LYS A 69 -0.63 23.53 -17.22
N HIS A 70 0.04 23.08 -16.17
CA HIS A 70 0.14 23.82 -14.92
C HIS A 70 1.53 23.61 -14.28
N PRO A 71 2.14 24.61 -13.60
CA PRO A 71 3.46 24.47 -12.98
C PRO A 71 3.52 23.36 -11.92
N ASN A 72 2.41 23.07 -11.24
CA ASN A 72 2.31 22.03 -10.21
C ASN A 72 1.72 20.71 -10.74
N ILE A 73 1.75 20.47 -12.04
CA ILE A 73 1.37 19.19 -12.66
C ILE A 73 2.53 18.72 -13.56
N VAL A 74 2.78 17.42 -13.59
CA VAL A 74 3.74 16.81 -14.52
C VAL A 74 3.16 16.88 -15.93
N ARG A 75 3.79 17.67 -16.81
CA ARG A 75 3.27 17.97 -18.14
C ARG A 75 3.55 16.83 -19.12
N LEU A 76 2.56 16.43 -19.91
CA LEU A 76 2.73 15.60 -21.10
C LEU A 76 3.12 16.49 -22.29
N HIS A 77 4.28 16.22 -22.91
CA HIS A 77 4.78 16.93 -24.09
C HIS A 77 4.33 16.27 -25.39
N GLU A 78 4.51 14.96 -25.48
CA GLU A 78 4.19 14.17 -26.67
C GLU A 78 3.59 12.81 -26.31
N SER A 79 2.81 12.26 -27.24
CA SER A 79 2.21 10.93 -27.14
C SER A 79 2.39 10.25 -28.49
N ILE A 80 3.25 9.24 -28.56
CA ILE A 80 3.66 8.54 -29.78
C ILE A 80 3.13 7.12 -29.71
N SER A 81 2.38 6.71 -30.74
CA SER A 81 1.84 5.33 -30.86
C SER A 81 2.59 4.61 -31.95
N GLU A 82 3.16 3.44 -31.62
CA GLU A 82 3.84 2.55 -32.55
C GLU A 82 3.24 1.15 -32.48
N GLU A 83 3.61 0.28 -33.44
CA GLU A 83 3.16 -1.10 -33.40
C GLU A 83 3.68 -1.84 -32.14
N GLY A 84 2.78 -2.10 -31.21
CA GLY A 84 3.06 -2.82 -29.98
C GLY A 84 3.55 -1.99 -28.79
N PHE A 85 3.78 -0.69 -28.98
CA PHE A 85 4.18 0.23 -27.90
C PHE A 85 3.49 1.59 -28.02
N HIS A 86 3.25 2.19 -26.86
CA HIS A 86 2.79 3.57 -26.74
C HIS A 86 3.75 4.32 -25.80
N TYR A 87 4.20 5.49 -26.24
CA TYR A 87 5.15 6.33 -25.50
C TYR A 87 4.46 7.62 -25.08
N LEU A 88 4.45 7.90 -23.78
CA LEU A 88 4.02 9.18 -23.22
C LEU A 88 5.26 9.92 -22.69
N ILE A 89 5.54 11.09 -23.25
CA ILE A 89 6.73 11.88 -22.95
C ILE A 89 6.36 13.00 -21.98
N PHE A 90 6.83 12.87 -20.75
CA PHE A 90 6.54 13.79 -19.65
C PHE A 90 7.74 14.65 -19.27
N ASP A 91 7.51 15.70 -18.48
CA ASP A 91 8.57 16.40 -17.76
C ASP A 91 9.46 15.38 -17.04
N LEU A 92 10.79 15.60 -17.08
CA LEU A 92 11.71 14.88 -16.22
C LEU A 92 11.68 15.50 -14.81
N VAL A 93 11.18 14.76 -13.84
CA VAL A 93 11.08 15.15 -12.44
C VAL A 93 12.19 14.44 -11.67
N THR A 94 13.13 15.20 -11.09
CA THR A 94 14.36 14.65 -10.49
C THR A 94 14.44 14.79 -8.97
N GLY A 95 13.48 15.49 -8.35
CA GLY A 95 13.48 15.80 -6.92
C GLY A 95 13.01 14.63 -6.02
N GLY A 96 12.44 13.57 -6.62
CA GLY A 96 11.87 12.46 -5.86
C GLY A 96 10.50 12.79 -5.26
N GLU A 97 10.05 11.99 -4.30
CA GLU A 97 8.77 12.18 -3.63
C GLU A 97 8.85 13.32 -2.58
N LEU A 98 7.81 14.15 -2.50
CA LEU A 98 7.71 15.26 -1.53
C LEU A 98 7.97 14.79 -0.09
N PHE A 99 7.36 13.68 0.32
CA PHE A 99 7.46 13.17 1.69
C PHE A 99 8.85 12.63 2.06
N GLU A 100 9.66 12.25 1.07
CA GLU A 100 11.05 11.86 1.28
C GLU A 100 11.94 13.09 1.46
N ASP A 101 11.72 14.12 0.67
CA ASP A 101 12.43 15.38 0.79
C ASP A 101 12.18 16.04 2.15
N ILE A 102 10.93 16.03 2.65
CA ILE A 102 10.61 16.55 3.99
C ILE A 102 11.44 15.85 5.08
N VAL A 103 11.57 14.52 5.01
CA VAL A 103 12.38 13.73 5.97
C VAL A 103 13.88 14.03 5.86
N ALA A 104 14.34 14.45 4.70
CA ALA A 104 15.72 14.82 4.45
C ALA A 104 16.07 16.28 4.85
N ARG A 105 15.04 17.09 5.15
CA ARG A 105 15.26 18.50 5.58
C ARG A 105 15.71 18.58 7.03
N GLU A 106 16.57 19.52 7.34
CA GLU A 106 16.98 19.85 8.71
C GLU A 106 15.90 20.61 9.47
N TYR A 107 15.02 21.30 8.76
CA TYR A 107 13.97 22.13 9.30
C TYR A 107 12.67 21.95 8.52
N TYR A 108 11.58 21.74 9.27
CA TYR A 108 10.23 21.59 8.72
C TYR A 108 9.21 22.17 9.71
N SER A 109 8.33 23.02 9.24
CA SER A 109 7.34 23.74 10.03
C SER A 109 5.92 23.58 9.48
N GLU A 110 4.93 24.05 10.23
CA GLU A 110 3.54 24.14 9.76
C GLU A 110 3.41 25.06 8.53
N ALA A 111 4.20 26.14 8.46
CA ALA A 111 4.26 27.01 7.29
C ALA A 111 4.79 26.30 6.05
N ASP A 112 5.74 25.35 6.21
CA ASP A 112 6.19 24.49 5.11
C ASP A 112 5.08 23.53 4.66
N ALA A 113 4.33 22.95 5.61
CA ALA A 113 3.15 22.14 5.30
C ALA A 113 2.10 22.95 4.51
N SER A 114 1.82 24.19 4.95
CA SER A 114 0.92 25.10 4.24
C SER A 114 1.41 25.41 2.83
N HIS A 115 2.71 25.62 2.64
CA HIS A 115 3.28 25.84 1.31
C HIS A 115 3.15 24.61 0.39
N CYS A 116 3.33 23.42 0.94
CA CYS A 116 3.14 22.17 0.19
C CYS A 116 1.67 21.99 -0.24
N ILE A 117 0.73 22.10 0.71
CA ILE A 117 -0.69 21.88 0.41
C ILE A 117 -1.25 22.97 -0.52
N HIS A 118 -0.75 24.20 -0.43
CA HIS A 118 -1.10 25.26 -1.38
C HIS A 118 -0.84 24.84 -2.82
N GLN A 119 0.35 24.33 -3.13
CA GLN A 119 0.73 23.87 -4.46
C GLN A 119 -0.08 22.65 -4.93
N ILE A 120 -0.39 21.74 -4.00
CA ILE A 120 -1.27 20.60 -4.28
C ILE A 120 -2.67 21.09 -4.63
N LEU A 121 -3.23 22.03 -3.86
CA LEU A 121 -4.55 22.60 -4.12
C LEU A 121 -4.61 23.40 -5.43
N GLU A 122 -3.54 24.11 -5.80
CA GLU A 122 -3.42 24.77 -7.10
C GLU A 122 -3.55 23.76 -8.26
N SER A 123 -2.86 22.60 -8.14
CA SER A 123 -2.97 21.54 -9.14
C SER A 123 -4.38 20.94 -9.19
N VAL A 124 -5.00 20.71 -8.02
CA VAL A 124 -6.36 20.15 -7.91
C VAL A 124 -7.41 21.15 -8.42
N SER A 125 -7.29 22.44 -8.09
CA SER A 125 -8.16 23.48 -8.64
C SER A 125 -8.09 23.51 -10.16
N HIS A 126 -6.87 23.47 -10.73
CA HIS A 126 -6.68 23.46 -12.19
C HIS A 126 -7.36 22.25 -12.86
N ILE A 127 -7.22 21.04 -12.34
CA ILE A 127 -7.87 19.85 -12.93
C ILE A 127 -9.39 19.89 -12.78
N HIS A 128 -9.90 20.37 -11.64
CA HIS A 128 -11.33 20.51 -11.38
C HIS A 128 -11.99 21.56 -12.28
N GLN A 129 -11.28 22.64 -12.64
CA GLN A 129 -11.74 23.63 -13.63
C GLN A 129 -11.84 23.05 -15.05
N GLN A 130 -11.08 21.98 -15.34
CA GLN A 130 -11.15 21.23 -16.61
C GLN A 130 -12.12 20.03 -16.53
N ASP A 131 -12.97 19.97 -15.49
CA ASP A 131 -13.87 18.85 -15.22
C ASP A 131 -13.17 17.48 -15.11
N ILE A 132 -11.94 17.47 -14.59
CA ILE A 132 -11.14 16.27 -14.38
C ILE A 132 -11.06 15.97 -12.87
N VAL A 133 -11.18 14.69 -12.50
CA VAL A 133 -11.02 14.18 -11.14
C VAL A 133 -9.86 13.17 -11.15
N HIS A 134 -8.89 13.35 -10.27
CA HIS A 134 -7.66 12.54 -10.21
C HIS A 134 -7.93 11.12 -9.66
N ARG A 135 -8.64 11.02 -8.55
CA ARG A 135 -9.06 9.80 -7.84
C ARG A 135 -7.97 8.99 -7.13
N ASP A 136 -6.70 9.30 -7.32
CA ASP A 136 -5.59 8.59 -6.66
C ASP A 136 -4.53 9.56 -6.11
N LEU A 137 -5.00 10.62 -5.46
CA LEU A 137 -4.14 11.61 -4.82
C LEU A 137 -3.55 11.00 -3.55
N LYS A 138 -2.22 10.88 -3.52
CA LYS A 138 -1.44 10.24 -2.45
C LYS A 138 0.04 10.66 -2.51
N PRO A 139 0.85 10.39 -1.46
CA PRO A 139 2.26 10.79 -1.41
C PRO A 139 3.10 10.35 -2.61
N GLU A 140 2.88 9.14 -3.15
CA GLU A 140 3.61 8.60 -4.30
C GLU A 140 3.43 9.42 -5.57
N ASN A 141 2.31 10.14 -5.68
CA ASN A 141 1.96 10.95 -6.83
C ASN A 141 2.28 12.44 -6.64
N LEU A 142 2.93 12.81 -5.52
CA LEU A 142 3.37 14.15 -5.19
C LEU A 142 4.90 14.23 -5.30
N LEU A 143 5.39 14.71 -6.43
CA LEU A 143 6.81 14.73 -6.77
C LEU A 143 7.37 16.15 -6.67
N LEU A 144 8.70 16.27 -6.58
CA LEU A 144 9.40 17.55 -6.64
C LEU A 144 10.09 17.73 -7.99
N ALA A 145 9.91 18.89 -8.59
CA ALA A 145 10.45 19.22 -9.91
C ALA A 145 11.96 18.95 -10.01
N SER A 146 12.71 19.27 -8.94
CA SER A 146 14.17 19.07 -8.87
C SER A 146 14.63 18.87 -7.43
N LYS A 147 15.90 18.52 -7.22
CA LYS A 147 16.54 18.40 -5.89
C LYS A 147 16.87 19.74 -5.23
N CYS A 148 16.57 20.86 -5.89
CA CYS A 148 16.85 22.18 -5.34
C CYS A 148 15.91 22.49 -4.17
N LYS A 149 16.42 23.21 -3.17
CA LYS A 149 15.60 23.71 -2.06
C LYS A 149 14.48 24.60 -2.60
N GLY A 150 13.24 24.34 -2.19
CA GLY A 150 12.07 25.08 -2.67
C GLY A 150 11.58 24.68 -4.07
N ALA A 151 12.02 23.54 -4.60
CA ALA A 151 11.49 23.01 -5.86
C ALA A 151 9.96 22.87 -5.81
N ALA A 152 9.31 23.13 -6.94
CA ALA A 152 7.86 23.05 -7.05
C ALA A 152 7.37 21.61 -6.85
N VAL A 153 6.25 21.47 -6.11
CA VAL A 153 5.50 20.21 -6.01
C VAL A 153 4.76 19.99 -7.33
N LYS A 154 4.83 18.78 -7.87
CA LYS A 154 4.17 18.37 -9.11
C LYS A 154 3.29 17.15 -8.88
N LEU A 155 2.00 17.29 -9.19
CA LEU A 155 1.05 16.17 -9.20
C LEU A 155 1.31 15.30 -10.43
N ALA A 156 1.41 13.99 -10.23
CA ALA A 156 1.75 12.99 -11.25
C ALA A 156 0.71 11.86 -11.29
N ASP A 157 0.78 11.03 -12.33
CA ASP A 157 0.04 9.78 -12.55
C ASP A 157 -1.49 9.95 -12.64
N PHE A 158 -1.95 10.30 -13.84
CA PHE A 158 -3.38 10.44 -14.19
C PHE A 158 -4.01 9.14 -14.71
N GLY A 159 -3.39 7.97 -14.47
CA GLY A 159 -3.87 6.66 -14.94
C GLY A 159 -5.26 6.27 -14.42
N LEU A 160 -5.67 6.81 -13.27
CA LEU A 160 -7.01 6.63 -12.71
C LEU A 160 -7.93 7.84 -12.91
N ALA A 161 -7.47 8.93 -13.53
CA ALA A 161 -8.27 10.13 -13.71
C ALA A 161 -9.48 9.92 -14.63
N ILE A 162 -10.53 10.68 -14.37
CA ILE A 162 -11.78 10.69 -15.17
C ILE A 162 -12.19 12.10 -15.53
N GLU A 163 -12.97 12.20 -16.61
CA GLU A 163 -13.70 13.40 -16.98
C GLU A 163 -15.13 13.32 -16.40
N VAL A 164 -15.57 14.35 -15.71
CA VAL A 164 -16.93 14.51 -15.20
C VAL A 164 -17.67 15.54 -16.01
N GLN A 165 -19.02 15.58 -15.92
CA GLN A 165 -19.81 16.59 -16.62
C GLN A 165 -20.27 17.66 -15.61
N GLY A 166 -19.43 18.69 -15.42
CA GLY A 166 -19.71 19.76 -14.47
C GLY A 166 -19.89 19.23 -13.04
N GLU A 167 -21.01 19.60 -12.41
CA GLU A 167 -21.38 19.18 -11.06
C GLU A 167 -22.13 17.82 -11.00
N GLN A 168 -22.38 17.18 -12.15
CA GLN A 168 -23.08 15.91 -12.18
C GLN A 168 -22.21 14.79 -11.61
N GLN A 169 -22.72 14.13 -10.58
CA GLN A 169 -22.09 12.98 -9.96
C GLN A 169 -22.61 11.69 -10.58
N ALA A 170 -21.73 10.74 -10.83
CA ALA A 170 -22.04 9.42 -11.31
C ALA A 170 -21.19 8.36 -10.59
N TRP A 171 -21.58 7.11 -10.67
CA TRP A 171 -20.75 6.03 -10.18
C TRP A 171 -19.73 5.62 -11.23
N PHE A 172 -18.47 6.04 -11.05
CA PHE A 172 -17.37 5.74 -11.96
C PHE A 172 -16.57 4.47 -11.57
N GLY A 173 -17.10 3.67 -10.67
CA GLY A 173 -16.46 2.46 -10.17
C GLY A 173 -15.54 2.70 -8.96
N PHE A 174 -15.14 1.63 -8.33
CA PHE A 174 -14.23 1.65 -7.19
C PHE A 174 -12.79 1.83 -7.68
N ALA A 175 -12.16 2.94 -7.35
CA ALA A 175 -10.78 3.25 -7.75
C ALA A 175 -10.11 4.15 -6.70
N GLY A 176 -8.80 3.98 -6.53
CA GLY A 176 -7.96 4.74 -5.61
C GLY A 176 -7.24 3.85 -4.60
N THR A 177 -6.47 4.47 -3.72
CA THR A 177 -5.65 3.81 -2.69
C THR A 177 -6.39 3.80 -1.35
N PRO A 178 -6.50 2.64 -0.64
CA PRO A 178 -7.39 2.43 0.51
C PRO A 178 -7.43 3.55 1.56
N GLY A 179 -6.29 4.02 2.03
CA GLY A 179 -6.23 5.05 3.10
C GLY A 179 -6.64 6.46 2.67
N TYR A 180 -6.81 6.70 1.36
CA TYR A 180 -7.15 8.01 0.77
C TYR A 180 -8.55 8.04 0.14
N LEU A 181 -9.26 6.89 0.15
CA LEU A 181 -10.62 6.80 -0.39
C LEU A 181 -11.60 7.61 0.46
N SER A 182 -12.50 8.30 -0.23
CA SER A 182 -13.55 9.06 0.43
C SER A 182 -14.74 8.19 0.87
N PRO A 183 -15.56 8.63 1.85
CA PRO A 183 -16.72 7.89 2.32
C PRO A 183 -17.72 7.51 1.21
N GLU A 184 -17.98 8.42 0.27
CA GLU A 184 -18.88 8.21 -0.85
C GLU A 184 -18.40 7.11 -1.80
N VAL A 185 -17.10 7.03 -2.09
CA VAL A 185 -16.53 5.92 -2.89
C VAL A 185 -16.68 4.59 -2.16
N LEU A 186 -16.44 4.56 -0.84
CA LEU A 186 -16.57 3.35 -0.02
C LEU A 186 -18.03 2.89 0.14
N ARG A 187 -19.00 3.80 0.07
CA ARG A 187 -20.43 3.51 0.09
C ARG A 187 -20.98 3.11 -1.28
N LYS A 188 -20.19 3.30 -2.35
CA LYS A 188 -20.60 3.14 -3.74
C LYS A 188 -21.64 4.17 -4.19
N ASP A 189 -21.62 5.35 -3.57
CA ASP A 189 -22.47 6.47 -3.96
C ASP A 189 -21.93 7.13 -5.24
N PRO A 190 -22.74 7.87 -6.02
CA PRO A 190 -22.24 8.76 -7.06
C PRO A 190 -21.22 9.74 -6.49
N TYR A 191 -20.15 9.99 -7.23
CA TYR A 191 -19.07 10.85 -6.77
C TYR A 191 -18.46 11.71 -7.89
N GLY A 192 -17.63 12.68 -7.53
CA GLY A 192 -16.98 13.60 -8.45
C GLY A 192 -15.81 14.33 -7.79
N LYS A 193 -15.62 15.61 -8.12
CA LYS A 193 -14.52 16.48 -7.65
C LYS A 193 -14.24 16.42 -6.12
N PRO A 194 -15.24 16.31 -5.22
CA PRO A 194 -15.00 16.28 -3.78
C PRO A 194 -14.10 15.14 -3.29
N VAL A 195 -13.96 14.02 -4.03
CA VAL A 195 -13.10 12.90 -3.61
C VAL A 195 -11.62 13.29 -3.52
N ASP A 196 -11.17 14.18 -4.42
CA ASP A 196 -9.79 14.67 -4.43
C ASP A 196 -9.53 15.59 -3.22
N ILE A 197 -10.53 16.36 -2.79
CA ILE A 197 -10.43 17.22 -1.60
C ILE A 197 -10.34 16.40 -0.32
N TRP A 198 -11.09 15.30 -0.21
CA TRP A 198 -10.92 14.35 0.88
C TRP A 198 -9.48 13.82 0.95
N ALA A 199 -8.93 13.38 -0.18
CA ALA A 199 -7.55 12.91 -0.26
C ALA A 199 -6.53 14.00 0.11
N CYS A 200 -6.76 15.26 -0.30
CA CYS A 200 -5.97 16.41 0.16
C CYS A 200 -6.02 16.58 1.67
N GLY A 201 -7.18 16.38 2.31
CA GLY A 201 -7.32 16.42 3.76
C GLY A 201 -6.50 15.34 4.46
N VAL A 202 -6.49 14.12 3.93
CA VAL A 202 -5.64 13.03 4.44
C VAL A 202 -4.15 13.38 4.28
N VAL A 203 -3.75 13.89 3.13
CA VAL A 203 -2.37 14.34 2.86
C VAL A 203 -1.97 15.47 3.82
N LEU A 204 -2.83 16.47 4.03
CA LEU A 204 -2.57 17.57 4.95
C LEU A 204 -2.39 17.09 6.40
N TYR A 205 -3.25 16.17 6.85
CA TYR A 205 -3.12 15.57 8.17
C TYR A 205 -1.74 14.90 8.34
N ILE A 206 -1.31 14.11 7.35
CA ILE A 206 0.00 13.45 7.39
C ILE A 206 1.15 14.48 7.34
N LEU A 207 1.03 15.54 6.55
CA LEU A 207 2.04 16.62 6.49
C LEU A 207 2.25 17.29 7.85
N LEU A 208 1.22 17.38 8.70
CA LEU A 208 1.30 18.05 10.01
C LEU A 208 1.84 17.19 11.14
N VAL A 209 1.57 15.88 11.14
CA VAL A 209 1.92 15.00 12.28
C VAL A 209 2.67 13.72 11.87
N GLY A 210 2.77 13.42 10.58
CA GLY A 210 3.57 12.31 10.09
C GLY A 210 2.90 10.93 10.11
N TYR A 211 1.60 10.86 10.40
CA TYR A 211 0.80 9.64 10.34
C TYR A 211 -0.62 9.93 9.81
N PRO A 212 -1.34 8.93 9.24
CA PRO A 212 -2.65 9.16 8.62
C PRO A 212 -3.77 9.29 9.66
N PRO A 213 -4.87 10.03 9.33
CA PRO A 213 -6.02 10.19 10.21
C PRO A 213 -6.83 8.90 10.39
N PHE A 214 -6.77 8.01 9.42
CA PHE A 214 -7.45 6.71 9.44
C PHE A 214 -6.43 5.61 9.27
N TRP A 215 -6.40 4.66 10.21
CA TRP A 215 -5.47 3.55 10.13
C TRP A 215 -5.97 2.32 10.89
N ASP A 216 -5.92 1.16 10.25
CA ASP A 216 -6.12 -0.14 10.88
C ASP A 216 -5.36 -1.20 10.05
N GLU A 217 -4.96 -2.30 10.69
CA GLU A 217 -4.39 -3.45 9.98
C GLU A 217 -5.46 -4.17 9.16
N ASP A 218 -6.69 -4.23 9.69
CA ASP A 218 -7.87 -4.76 9.01
C ASP A 218 -8.46 -3.69 8.08
N GLN A 219 -8.42 -3.96 6.78
CA GLN A 219 -8.97 -3.07 5.76
C GLN A 219 -10.47 -2.78 5.96
N HIS A 220 -11.24 -3.73 6.49
CA HIS A 220 -12.66 -3.51 6.75
C HIS A 220 -12.86 -2.48 7.87
N LYS A 221 -12.09 -2.57 8.95
CA LYS A 221 -12.12 -1.59 10.05
C LYS A 221 -11.67 -0.21 9.58
N LEU A 222 -10.59 -0.14 8.77
CA LEU A 222 -10.15 1.10 8.13
C LEU A 222 -11.29 1.76 7.35
N TYR A 223 -12.02 0.97 6.55
CA TYR A 223 -13.15 1.47 5.78
C TYR A 223 -14.33 1.92 6.66
N GLN A 224 -14.56 1.28 7.80
CA GLN A 224 -15.57 1.75 8.75
C GLN A 224 -15.17 3.08 9.39
N GLN A 225 -13.90 3.26 9.80
CA GLN A 225 -13.39 4.54 10.30
C GLN A 225 -13.60 5.66 9.28
N ILE A 226 -13.22 5.43 8.02
CA ILE A 226 -13.37 6.42 6.93
C ILE A 226 -14.85 6.76 6.72
N LYS A 227 -15.74 5.76 6.64
CA LYS A 227 -17.18 5.98 6.44
C LYS A 227 -17.84 6.75 7.58
N ALA A 228 -17.34 6.56 8.79
CA ALA A 228 -17.78 7.28 9.99
C ALA A 228 -17.13 8.66 10.14
N GLY A 229 -16.05 8.96 9.37
CA GLY A 229 -15.25 10.16 9.57
C GLY A 229 -14.62 10.19 10.96
N ALA A 230 -14.27 9.00 11.49
CA ALA A 230 -13.77 8.85 12.86
C ALA A 230 -12.26 9.11 12.89
N TYR A 231 -11.88 10.37 13.03
CA TYR A 231 -10.53 10.84 13.31
C TYR A 231 -10.58 11.90 14.39
N ASP A 232 -9.45 12.14 15.04
CA ASP A 232 -9.28 13.12 16.10
C ASP A 232 -7.95 13.89 15.97
N PHE A 233 -7.68 14.77 16.91
CA PHE A 233 -6.45 15.53 17.02
C PHE A 233 -5.82 15.26 18.39
N PRO A 234 -5.17 14.09 18.58
CA PRO A 234 -4.71 13.66 19.89
C PRO A 234 -3.55 14.49 20.42
N SER A 235 -3.55 14.72 21.75
CA SER A 235 -2.40 15.26 22.48
C SER A 235 -1.33 14.17 22.62
N PRO A 236 -0.03 14.52 22.67
CA PRO A 236 0.51 15.89 22.61
C PRO A 236 0.78 16.42 21.19
N GLU A 237 0.74 15.60 20.15
CA GLU A 237 1.23 15.92 18.80
C GLU A 237 0.46 17.07 18.16
N TRP A 238 -0.84 17.14 18.47
CA TRP A 238 -1.73 18.18 17.93
C TRP A 238 -1.81 19.45 18.78
N ASP A 239 -1.24 19.49 19.99
CA ASP A 239 -1.33 20.65 20.87
C ASP A 239 -0.62 21.88 20.30
N THR A 240 0.43 21.65 19.50
CA THR A 240 1.22 22.71 18.86
C THR A 240 0.74 23.08 17.45
N VAL A 241 -0.30 22.40 16.93
CA VAL A 241 -0.89 22.69 15.61
C VAL A 241 -1.95 23.78 15.77
N THR A 242 -1.90 24.79 14.88
CA THR A 242 -2.82 25.92 14.93
C THR A 242 -4.29 25.50 14.76
N PRO A 243 -5.24 26.21 15.39
CA PRO A 243 -6.67 25.95 15.21
C PRO A 243 -7.12 26.06 13.74
N GLU A 244 -6.49 26.97 12.98
CA GLU A 244 -6.78 27.19 11.56
C GLU A 244 -6.40 25.98 10.71
N ALA A 245 -5.27 25.32 11.00
CA ALA A 245 -4.90 24.08 10.32
C ALA A 245 -5.93 22.97 10.58
N LYS A 246 -6.32 22.78 11.86
CA LYS A 246 -7.36 21.82 12.26
C LYS A 246 -8.70 22.13 11.59
N ASN A 247 -9.06 23.42 11.50
CA ASN A 247 -10.27 23.88 10.83
C ASN A 247 -10.28 23.51 9.33
N LEU A 248 -9.17 23.73 8.62
CA LEU A 248 -9.05 23.35 7.21
C LEU A 248 -9.18 21.83 7.01
N ILE A 249 -8.54 21.02 7.87
CA ILE A 249 -8.68 19.56 7.83
C ILE A 249 -10.15 19.15 8.01
N ASN A 250 -10.84 19.71 9.00
CA ASN A 250 -12.26 19.42 9.25
C ASN A 250 -13.15 19.74 8.05
N GLN A 251 -12.86 20.84 7.33
CA GLN A 251 -13.59 21.20 6.12
C GLN A 251 -13.29 20.26 4.95
N MET A 252 -12.04 19.77 4.84
CA MET A 252 -11.64 18.80 3.80
C MET A 252 -12.16 17.38 4.10
N LEU A 253 -12.11 16.94 5.37
CA LEU A 253 -12.57 15.62 5.81
C LEU A 253 -14.05 15.63 6.25
N THR A 254 -14.85 16.49 5.64
CA THR A 254 -16.31 16.52 5.83
C THR A 254 -16.93 15.32 5.08
N ILE A 255 -17.71 14.48 5.79
CA ILE A 255 -18.30 13.24 5.27
C ILE A 255 -19.24 13.53 4.10
N ASN A 256 -20.08 14.57 4.22
CA ASN A 256 -21.01 14.95 3.15
C ASN A 256 -20.25 15.68 2.04
N PRO A 257 -20.13 15.10 0.83
CA PRO A 257 -19.37 15.71 -0.27
C PRO A 257 -19.91 17.07 -0.72
N ALA A 258 -21.22 17.30 -0.60
CA ALA A 258 -21.84 18.60 -0.97
C ALA A 258 -21.51 19.72 0.05
N LYS A 259 -21.11 19.38 1.27
CA LYS A 259 -20.69 20.34 2.31
C LYS A 259 -19.17 20.44 2.43
N ARG A 260 -18.43 19.56 1.76
CA ARG A 260 -16.97 19.55 1.75
C ARG A 260 -16.44 20.76 1.02
N ILE A 261 -15.41 21.42 1.56
CA ILE A 261 -14.77 22.59 0.94
C ILE A 261 -14.29 22.24 -0.48
N THR A 262 -14.36 23.18 -1.42
CA THR A 262 -13.80 23.02 -2.76
C THR A 262 -12.32 23.43 -2.78
N ALA A 263 -11.58 23.08 -3.87
CA ALA A 263 -10.19 23.49 -4.03
C ALA A 263 -10.04 25.02 -4.01
N ASP A 264 -10.90 25.76 -4.71
CA ASP A 264 -10.87 27.20 -4.79
C ASP A 264 -11.19 27.87 -3.44
N GLN A 265 -12.07 27.27 -2.64
CA GLN A 265 -12.36 27.75 -1.30
C GLN A 265 -11.19 27.46 -0.34
N ALA A 266 -10.58 26.27 -0.45
CA ALA A 266 -9.43 25.89 0.37
C ALA A 266 -8.21 26.78 0.08
N LEU A 267 -7.97 27.18 -1.16
CA LEU A 267 -6.93 28.13 -1.54
C LEU A 267 -7.13 29.52 -0.89
N LYS A 268 -8.38 29.91 -0.61
CA LYS A 268 -8.74 31.16 0.07
C LYS A 268 -8.76 31.05 1.59
N HIS A 269 -8.58 29.84 2.13
CA HIS A 269 -8.55 29.64 3.58
C HIS A 269 -7.35 30.37 4.19
N PRO A 270 -7.50 31.12 5.33
CA PRO A 270 -6.44 31.95 5.90
C PRO A 270 -5.12 31.18 6.15
N TRP A 271 -5.21 29.93 6.59
CA TRP A 271 -4.04 29.09 6.84
C TRP A 271 -3.23 28.79 5.56
N VAL A 272 -3.86 28.83 4.39
CA VAL A 272 -3.22 28.61 3.08
C VAL A 272 -2.74 29.93 2.48
N CYS A 273 -3.64 30.93 2.37
CA CYS A 273 -3.33 32.19 1.68
C CYS A 273 -2.56 33.21 2.54
N GLN A 274 -2.64 33.13 3.89
CA GLN A 274 -1.96 34.02 4.84
C GLN A 274 -0.97 33.25 5.72
N ARG A 275 -0.31 32.23 5.19
CA ARG A 275 0.57 31.31 5.93
C ARG A 275 1.66 32.00 6.76
N SER A 276 2.19 33.12 6.28
CA SER A 276 3.24 33.86 7.00
C SER A 276 2.80 34.43 8.35
N THR A 277 1.51 34.62 8.55
CA THR A 277 0.92 35.19 9.76
C THR A 277 0.10 34.19 10.56
N VAL A 278 -0.40 33.13 9.91
CA VAL A 278 -1.35 32.18 10.52
C VAL A 278 -0.68 30.83 10.83
N ALA A 279 0.19 30.31 9.93
CA ALA A 279 0.84 29.04 10.15
C ALA A 279 2.08 29.19 11.05
N SER A 280 2.26 28.25 11.98
CA SER A 280 3.41 28.25 12.89
C SER A 280 4.72 28.03 12.15
N MET A 281 5.75 28.82 12.50
CA MET A 281 7.12 28.66 12.00
C MET A 281 7.96 27.70 12.86
N MET A 282 7.40 27.14 13.94
CA MET A 282 8.12 26.26 14.85
C MET A 282 8.53 24.97 14.15
N HIS A 283 9.79 24.55 14.35
CA HIS A 283 10.29 23.27 13.83
C HIS A 283 9.56 22.09 14.46
N ARG A 284 9.14 21.15 13.65
CA ARG A 284 8.35 19.97 14.03
C ARG A 284 9.19 18.69 13.88
N GLN A 285 10.17 18.51 14.76
CA GLN A 285 11.07 17.35 14.74
C GLN A 285 10.31 16.03 14.83
N GLU A 286 9.32 15.93 15.71
CA GLU A 286 8.51 14.72 15.88
C GLU A 286 7.75 14.35 14.60
N THR A 287 7.21 15.34 13.88
CA THR A 287 6.57 15.12 12.58
C THR A 287 7.55 14.50 11.57
N VAL A 288 8.79 15.01 11.49
CA VAL A 288 9.81 14.48 10.58
C VAL A 288 10.16 13.02 10.94
N GLU A 289 10.26 12.69 12.22
CA GLU A 289 10.53 11.32 12.68
C GLU A 289 9.36 10.36 12.38
N CYS A 290 8.13 10.80 12.60
CA CYS A 290 6.93 10.04 12.25
C CYS A 290 6.81 9.84 10.73
N LEU A 291 7.11 10.87 9.91
CA LEU A 291 7.17 10.76 8.45
C LEU A 291 8.23 9.77 7.98
N ARG A 292 9.39 9.73 8.64
CA ARG A 292 10.44 8.73 8.34
C ARG A 292 9.93 7.30 8.54
N LYS A 293 9.24 7.04 9.65
CA LYS A 293 8.61 5.73 9.94
C LYS A 293 7.48 5.42 8.95
N PHE A 294 6.66 6.42 8.61
CA PHE A 294 5.58 6.29 7.65
C PHE A 294 6.10 5.94 6.24
N ASN A 295 7.11 6.67 5.74
CA ASN A 295 7.74 6.41 4.45
C ASN A 295 8.36 5.01 4.39
N ALA A 296 9.05 4.56 5.45
CA ALA A 296 9.63 3.22 5.52
C ALA A 296 8.55 2.13 5.41
N ARG A 297 7.45 2.25 6.17
CA ARG A 297 6.32 1.31 6.12
C ARG A 297 5.64 1.29 4.74
N ARG A 298 5.47 2.45 4.11
CA ARG A 298 4.87 2.59 2.79
C ARG A 298 5.72 1.91 1.71
N LYS A 299 7.03 2.15 1.70
CA LYS A 299 7.98 1.50 0.78
C LYS A 299 7.98 -0.03 0.95
N LEU A 300 7.96 -0.50 2.18
CA LEU A 300 7.89 -1.94 2.47
C LEU A 300 6.61 -2.58 1.91
N LYS A 301 5.44 -1.94 2.12
CA LYS A 301 4.17 -2.41 1.53
C LYS A 301 4.23 -2.43 0.00
N GLY A 302 4.80 -1.40 -0.63
CA GLY A 302 5.00 -1.33 -2.08
C GLY A 302 5.89 -2.45 -2.61
N ALA A 303 7.00 -2.74 -1.96
CA ALA A 303 7.91 -3.82 -2.33
C ALA A 303 7.24 -5.20 -2.23
N ILE A 304 6.48 -5.45 -1.16
CA ILE A 304 5.72 -6.71 -0.98
C ILE A 304 4.69 -6.89 -2.10
N LEU A 305 3.91 -5.85 -2.42
CA LEU A 305 2.92 -5.90 -3.51
C LEU A 305 3.57 -6.15 -4.87
N THR A 306 4.69 -5.51 -5.14
CA THR A 306 5.43 -5.71 -6.40
C THR A 306 5.94 -7.15 -6.51
N THR A 307 6.47 -7.71 -5.43
CA THR A 307 6.96 -9.10 -5.38
C THR A 307 5.81 -10.09 -5.59
N MET A 308 4.65 -9.86 -4.97
CA MET A 308 3.45 -10.69 -5.16
C MET A 308 2.93 -10.64 -6.60
N LEU A 309 2.95 -9.47 -7.26
CA LEU A 309 2.53 -9.32 -8.66
C LEU A 309 3.49 -10.03 -9.62
N VAL A 310 4.80 -9.95 -9.36
CA VAL A 310 5.82 -10.65 -10.15
C VAL A 310 5.65 -12.17 -10.03
N SER A 311 5.46 -12.71 -8.82
CA SER A 311 5.26 -14.14 -8.59
C SER A 311 3.97 -14.68 -9.25
N ARG A 312 2.85 -13.92 -9.21
CA ARG A 312 1.61 -14.27 -9.93
C ARG A 312 1.81 -14.33 -11.45
N ASN A 313 2.59 -13.41 -12.02
CA ASN A 313 2.87 -13.40 -13.46
C ASN A 313 3.75 -14.59 -13.87
N PHE A 314 4.70 -15.04 -13.04
CA PHE A 314 5.50 -16.24 -13.29
C PHE A 314 4.65 -17.52 -13.22
N SER A 315 3.73 -17.62 -12.25
CA SER A 315 2.82 -18.76 -12.13
C SER A 315 1.87 -18.87 -13.33
N ALA A 316 1.35 -17.76 -13.83
CA ALA A 316 0.53 -17.72 -15.03
C ALA A 316 1.31 -18.10 -16.30
N ALA A 317 2.56 -17.67 -16.43
CA ALA A 317 3.44 -18.03 -17.55
C ALA A 317 3.79 -19.53 -17.54
N LYS A 318 4.06 -20.12 -16.36
CA LYS A 318 4.35 -21.56 -16.20
C LYS A 318 3.14 -22.43 -16.56
N SER A 319 1.92 -21.99 -16.23
CA SER A 319 0.69 -22.72 -16.59
C SER A 319 0.39 -22.68 -18.09
N LEU A 320 0.81 -21.65 -18.81
CA LEU A 320 0.67 -21.53 -20.26
C LEU A 320 1.72 -22.36 -21.02
N LEU A 321 2.91 -22.55 -20.45
CA LEU A 321 3.96 -23.41 -21.02
C LEU A 321 3.60 -24.90 -20.89
N ASN A 322 3.01 -25.32 -19.78
CA ASN A 322 2.58 -26.72 -19.58
C ASN A 322 1.36 -27.11 -20.43
N LYS A 323 0.56 -26.13 -20.92
CA LYS A 323 -0.54 -26.44 -21.88
C LYS A 323 -0.10 -26.66 -23.32
N LYS A 324 1.17 -26.44 -23.66
CA LYS A 324 1.68 -26.60 -25.04
C LYS A 324 2.35 -27.96 -25.32
N SER A 325 2.53 -28.85 -24.33
CA SER A 325 3.20 -30.14 -24.52
C SER A 325 2.29 -31.35 -24.63
N ASP A 326 0.96 -31.25 -24.46
CA ASP A 326 0.02 -32.35 -24.55
C ASP A 326 -0.93 -32.23 -25.76
N GLY A 327 -0.37 -32.34 -26.92
CA GLY A 327 -1.11 -32.50 -28.15
C GLY A 327 -0.56 -33.63 -28.99
N VAL A 328 -0.95 -34.83 -28.76
CA VAL A 328 -1.20 -35.98 -29.68
C VAL A 328 -1.26 -37.30 -28.90
N LYS A 329 -2.46 -37.89 -28.67
CA LYS A 329 -2.83 -39.24 -29.06
C LYS A 329 -4.13 -39.78 -28.44
N LYS A 330 -5.05 -40.12 -29.35
CA LYS A 330 -5.99 -41.24 -29.39
C LYS A 330 -7.12 -41.39 -28.36
N ARG A 331 -8.34 -41.23 -28.90
CA ARG A 331 -9.60 -41.82 -28.47
C ARG A 331 -9.50 -43.28 -28.05
N LYS A 332 -10.09 -43.63 -26.91
CA LYS A 332 -10.97 -44.80 -26.75
C LYS A 332 -11.91 -44.58 -25.57
N SER A 333 -13.12 -45.04 -25.78
CA SER A 333 -14.32 -44.98 -24.96
C SER A 333 -14.24 -45.80 -23.66
N SER A 334 -14.82 -45.40 -22.56
CA SER A 334 -16.10 -45.85 -22.01
C SER A 334 -16.17 -45.70 -20.50
N SER A 335 -17.40 -45.39 -20.05
CA SER A 335 -18.04 -45.64 -18.77
C SER A 335 -17.66 -44.87 -17.52
N SER A 336 -18.65 -44.07 -17.18
CA SER A 336 -19.10 -43.53 -15.92
C SER A 336 -18.68 -44.21 -14.62
N VAL A 337 -18.13 -43.41 -13.67
CA VAL A 337 -18.42 -43.50 -12.24
C VAL A 337 -18.40 -42.08 -11.66
N HIS A 338 -19.53 -41.68 -11.05
CA HIS A 338 -19.64 -40.48 -10.25
C HIS A 338 -18.80 -40.62 -8.97
N LEU A 339 -17.88 -39.71 -8.75
CA LEU A 339 -17.33 -39.42 -7.44
C LEU A 339 -17.41 -37.91 -7.22
N MET A 340 -18.09 -37.55 -6.13
CA MET A 340 -18.28 -36.17 -5.67
C MET A 340 -16.91 -35.59 -5.31
N GLU A 341 -16.56 -34.46 -5.93
CA GLU A 341 -15.46 -33.61 -5.50
C GLU A 341 -15.88 -32.72 -4.33
N PRO A 342 -15.02 -32.52 -3.33
CA PRO A 342 -15.28 -31.55 -2.29
C PRO A 342 -15.04 -30.13 -2.81
N GLN A 343 -16.03 -29.26 -2.66
CA GLN A 343 -15.97 -27.84 -3.01
C GLN A 343 -15.02 -27.11 -2.05
N THR A 344 -13.87 -26.70 -2.56
CA THR A 344 -12.99 -25.76 -1.87
C THR A 344 -13.46 -24.34 -2.18
N THR A 345 -14.05 -23.69 -1.19
CA THR A 345 -14.44 -22.28 -1.29
C THR A 345 -13.17 -21.41 -1.21
N VAL A 346 -12.72 -20.87 -2.32
CA VAL A 346 -11.66 -19.87 -2.35
C VAL A 346 -12.30 -18.50 -2.11
N VAL A 347 -12.00 -17.89 -0.98
CA VAL A 347 -12.37 -16.51 -0.70
C VAL A 347 -11.46 -15.60 -1.52
N HIS A 348 -11.99 -15.04 -2.59
CA HIS A 348 -11.28 -14.05 -3.40
C HIS A 348 -11.24 -12.71 -2.68
N ASN A 349 -10.03 -12.17 -2.50
CA ASN A 349 -9.81 -10.77 -2.13
C ASN A 349 -10.46 -9.85 -3.18
N ALA A 350 -11.05 -8.75 -2.73
CA ALA A 350 -11.83 -7.78 -3.49
C ALA A 350 -11.09 -7.04 -4.63
N ASN A 351 -9.95 -7.56 -5.10
CA ASN A 351 -9.19 -7.04 -6.23
C ASN A 351 -9.35 -7.84 -7.54
N ASP A 352 -10.14 -8.91 -7.53
CA ASP A 352 -10.42 -9.64 -8.76
C ASP A 352 -11.64 -9.04 -9.45
N GLY A 353 -11.35 -8.39 -10.59
CA GLY A 353 -12.34 -7.78 -11.45
C GLY A 353 -13.41 -8.78 -11.89
N ILE A 354 -14.64 -8.38 -11.68
CA ILE A 354 -15.85 -9.06 -12.09
C ILE A 354 -15.80 -9.35 -13.59
N LYS A 355 -15.77 -10.60 -13.96
CA LYS A 355 -16.14 -11.04 -15.31
C LYS A 355 -17.65 -10.99 -15.41
N GLY A 356 -18.16 -9.97 -16.07
CA GLY A 356 -19.56 -9.95 -16.50
C GLY A 356 -19.74 -10.87 -17.69
N SER A 357 -20.51 -11.92 -17.53
CA SER A 357 -21.20 -12.59 -18.64
C SER A 357 -22.60 -12.05 -18.71
N THR A 358 -22.89 -11.39 -19.83
CA THR A 358 -24.24 -11.03 -20.26
C THR A 358 -24.90 -12.29 -20.79
N GLU A 359 -26.03 -12.67 -20.20
CA GLU A 359 -27.10 -13.36 -20.93
C GLU A 359 -28.42 -12.67 -20.64
N SER A 360 -29.01 -12.30 -21.77
CA SER A 360 -30.32 -11.70 -21.94
C SER A 360 -31.38 -12.76 -21.78
N CYS A 361 -32.44 -12.48 -21.00
CA CYS A 361 -33.77 -13.00 -21.26
C CYS A 361 -34.83 -12.00 -20.81
N ASN A 362 -35.56 -11.53 -21.79
CA ASN A 362 -36.85 -10.85 -21.65
C ASN A 362 -37.87 -11.76 -21.00
N THR A 363 -38.69 -11.23 -20.12
CA THR A 363 -40.15 -11.37 -20.19
C THR A 363 -40.86 -10.35 -19.29
N THR A 364 -41.84 -9.76 -19.90
CA THR A 364 -42.87 -8.83 -19.47
C THR A 364 -43.76 -9.36 -18.35
N THR A 365 -44.33 -8.46 -17.57
CA THR A 365 -45.70 -8.05 -17.29
C THR A 365 -45.99 -7.81 -15.82
N GLU A 366 -46.53 -6.62 -15.64
CA GLU A 366 -47.76 -6.16 -14.97
C GLU A 366 -47.79 -6.01 -13.45
N ASP A 367 -47.94 -4.75 -13.07
CA ASP A 367 -48.87 -4.06 -12.18
C ASP A 367 -49.39 -4.77 -10.92
N GLU A 368 -49.31 -4.12 -9.78
CA GLU A 368 -50.45 -3.53 -9.07
C GLU A 368 -50.04 -2.75 -7.81
N ASP A 369 -50.73 -1.62 -7.66
CA ASP A 369 -50.77 -0.67 -6.55
C ASP A 369 -51.13 -1.30 -5.19
N LEU A 370 -50.66 -0.61 -4.10
CA LEU A 370 -51.53 -0.20 -2.99
C LEU A 370 -50.79 0.66 -1.93
N LYS A 371 -51.14 1.94 -1.94
CA LYS A 371 -51.42 2.91 -0.86
C LYS A 371 -50.86 2.73 0.57
N ALA A 372 -50.14 3.73 0.93
CA ALA A 372 -50.17 4.61 2.12
C ALA A 372 -50.83 4.15 3.43
N THR A 373 -50.10 4.33 4.54
CA THR A 373 -50.70 5.03 5.70
C THR A 373 -49.59 5.62 6.58
N THR A 374 -49.70 6.93 6.80
CA THR A 374 -48.98 7.82 7.71
C THR A 374 -49.40 7.52 9.15
N THR A 375 -48.46 7.51 10.09
CA THR A 375 -48.77 7.90 11.48
C THR A 375 -47.53 8.54 12.12
N THR A 376 -47.64 9.82 12.33
CA THR A 376 -46.82 10.67 13.19
C THR A 376 -47.18 10.42 14.65
N GLN A 377 -46.21 10.31 15.54
CA GLN A 377 -46.38 10.77 16.93
C GLN A 377 -45.05 11.23 17.51
N SER A 378 -45.05 12.51 17.85
CA SER A 378 -44.09 13.26 18.66
C SER A 378 -44.26 12.88 20.13
N CYS A 379 -43.18 12.93 20.91
CA CYS A 379 -43.21 13.37 22.30
C CYS A 379 -41.89 13.92 22.76
N GLU A 380 -42.00 15.10 23.36
CA GLU A 380 -40.98 16.02 23.89
C GLU A 380 -40.41 15.56 25.23
N GLU A 381 -39.21 16.09 25.47
CA GLU A 381 -38.63 16.64 26.73
C GLU A 381 -38.83 15.93 28.07
N LYS A 382 -37.67 15.74 28.76
CA LYS A 382 -37.47 16.34 30.10
C LYS A 382 -35.98 16.32 30.50
N LEU A 383 -35.42 17.51 30.59
CA LEU A 383 -34.28 17.90 31.43
C LEU A 383 -34.55 17.62 32.91
N LEU A 384 -33.54 17.22 33.69
CA LEU A 384 -33.27 17.73 35.03
C LEU A 384 -31.84 17.35 35.46
N ALA A 385 -31.05 18.37 35.74
CA ALA A 385 -29.80 18.34 36.49
C ALA A 385 -30.04 18.06 37.98
N TRP A 386 -29.03 17.53 38.71
CA TRP A 386 -28.64 18.01 40.03
C TRP A 386 -27.34 17.39 40.56
N ASP A 387 -26.51 18.21 41.05
CA ASP A 387 -25.32 18.32 41.85
C ASP A 387 -24.84 17.17 42.73
N SER A 388 -23.50 17.17 42.90
CA SER A 388 -22.68 16.54 43.94
C SER A 388 -22.99 17.11 45.34
N PRO A 389 -22.61 16.51 46.51
CA PRO A 389 -21.21 16.38 46.90
C PRO A 389 -20.81 15.16 47.78
N GLY A 390 -19.51 14.98 47.90
CA GLY A 390 -18.70 14.06 48.60
C GLY A 390 -19.02 13.60 50.02
N GLN A 391 -18.41 12.45 50.36
CA GLN A 391 -17.86 12.18 51.69
C GLN A 391 -16.89 10.96 51.66
N THR A 392 -15.73 11.20 52.21
CA THR A 392 -14.72 10.24 52.64
C THR A 392 -15.18 9.46 53.86
N VAL A 393 -14.92 8.14 53.92
CA VAL A 393 -14.76 7.39 55.18
C VAL A 393 -13.72 6.29 54.99
N GLU A 394 -12.83 6.23 55.99
CA GLU A 394 -11.72 5.28 56.17
C GLU A 394 -12.15 3.87 56.59
N LEU A 395 -11.25 2.93 56.23
CA LEU A 395 -10.79 1.71 56.91
C LEU A 395 -11.78 0.88 57.77
N ASP A 396 -11.91 -0.44 57.37
CA ASP A 396 -11.58 -1.47 58.36
C ASP A 396 -11.17 -2.80 57.68
N ARG A 397 -10.17 -3.46 58.30
CA ARG A 397 -9.55 -4.73 57.96
C ARG A 397 -10.41 -5.87 58.50
N ALA A 398 -10.79 -6.83 57.65
CA ALA A 398 -11.12 -8.19 58.13
C ALA A 398 -10.63 -9.21 57.13
N GLN A 399 -9.76 -10.08 57.60
CA GLN A 399 -9.24 -11.28 56.96
C GLN A 399 -10.36 -12.34 56.80
N SER A 400 -10.51 -12.89 55.58
CA SER A 400 -11.07 -14.22 55.41
C SER A 400 -10.49 -14.81 54.13
N GLU A 401 -9.81 -15.95 54.27
CA GLU A 401 -9.27 -16.80 53.20
C GLU A 401 -10.43 -17.27 52.28
N PRO A 402 -10.26 -17.30 50.95
CA PRO A 402 -11.20 -17.97 50.08
C PRO A 402 -10.71 -19.37 49.73
N VAL A 403 -11.63 -20.29 49.91
CA VAL A 403 -11.67 -21.68 49.47
C VAL A 403 -11.29 -21.79 47.98
N LEU A 404 -10.32 -22.62 47.69
CA LEU A 404 -9.89 -23.04 46.34
C LEU A 404 -10.98 -23.85 45.66
N THR A 405 -11.63 -23.28 44.65
CA THR A 405 -12.33 -24.05 43.62
C THR A 405 -11.38 -24.24 42.43
N PRO A 406 -11.36 -25.41 41.76
CA PRO A 406 -10.43 -25.70 40.68
C PRO A 406 -10.81 -24.85 39.43
N VAL A 407 -9.91 -23.93 39.05
CA VAL A 407 -10.01 -23.18 37.79
C VAL A 407 -9.59 -24.13 36.66
N VAL A 408 -10.54 -24.43 35.79
CA VAL A 408 -10.35 -25.11 34.51
C VAL A 408 -9.44 -24.23 33.64
N PRO A 409 -8.44 -24.78 32.93
CA PRO A 409 -7.50 -23.97 32.13
C PRO A 409 -8.14 -23.55 30.79
N PHE A 410 -8.72 -22.37 30.75
CA PHE A 410 -9.29 -21.75 29.53
C PHE A 410 -8.42 -20.58 28.99
N ALA A 411 -7.09 -20.70 29.03
CA ALA A 411 -6.21 -19.58 28.61
C ALA A 411 -5.09 -19.96 27.64
N LEU A 412 -5.06 -21.19 27.09
CA LEU A 412 -3.96 -21.62 26.21
C LEU A 412 -4.11 -21.21 24.72
N ASN A 413 -5.17 -20.49 24.33
CA ASN A 413 -5.48 -20.19 22.92
C ASN A 413 -5.71 -18.70 22.62
N SER A 414 -5.21 -17.75 23.41
CA SER A 414 -5.35 -16.33 23.10
C SER A 414 -4.37 -15.87 22.01
N PRO A 415 -4.79 -15.04 21.04
CA PRO A 415 -3.94 -14.54 19.95
C PRO A 415 -2.60 -13.90 20.39
N PRO A 416 -2.50 -13.17 21.51
CA PRO A 416 -1.22 -12.64 21.99
C PRO A 416 -0.23 -13.73 22.41
N LEU A 417 -0.71 -14.83 23.01
CA LEU A 417 0.13 -15.93 23.45
C LEU A 417 0.72 -16.69 22.26
N ARG A 418 -0.08 -16.92 21.22
CA ARG A 418 0.37 -17.57 19.97
C ARG A 418 1.40 -16.74 19.22
N LYS A 419 1.28 -15.41 19.21
CA LYS A 419 2.31 -14.55 18.61
C LYS A 419 3.66 -14.70 19.31
N GLN A 420 3.66 -14.80 20.64
CA GLN A 420 4.87 -15.02 21.42
C GLN A 420 5.47 -16.42 21.20
N GLU A 421 4.64 -17.46 21.05
CA GLU A 421 5.09 -18.80 20.69
C GLU A 421 5.85 -18.80 19.35
N ILE A 422 5.32 -18.11 18.33
CA ILE A 422 5.96 -18.03 17.01
C ILE A 422 7.28 -17.27 17.08
N ILE A 423 7.36 -16.17 17.81
CA ILE A 423 8.62 -15.44 18.01
C ILE A 423 9.65 -16.36 18.68
N LYS A 424 9.28 -17.02 19.76
CA LYS A 424 10.16 -17.90 20.52
C LYS A 424 10.67 -19.10 19.71
N ILE A 425 9.80 -19.75 18.91
CA ILE A 425 10.24 -20.86 18.06
C ILE A 425 11.13 -20.37 16.91
N THR A 426 10.92 -19.13 16.44
CA THR A 426 11.80 -18.52 15.44
C THR A 426 13.17 -18.20 16.02
N GLU A 427 13.26 -17.73 17.28
CA GLU A 427 14.52 -17.54 18.00
C GLU A 427 15.27 -18.87 18.15
N GLN A 428 14.61 -19.94 18.55
CA GLN A 428 15.20 -21.29 18.67
C GLN A 428 15.73 -21.80 17.34
N LEU A 429 15.01 -21.58 16.23
CA LEU A 429 15.47 -21.95 14.90
C LEU A 429 16.73 -21.19 14.50
N ILE A 430 16.79 -19.88 14.75
CA ILE A 430 17.97 -19.06 14.47
C ILE A 430 19.15 -19.47 15.34
N GLU A 431 18.91 -19.84 16.58
CA GLU A 431 19.94 -20.38 17.48
C GLU A 431 20.53 -21.70 16.96
N ALA A 432 19.69 -22.61 16.44
CA ALA A 432 20.14 -23.84 15.80
C ALA A 432 21.04 -23.56 14.59
N ILE A 433 20.65 -22.58 13.75
CA ILE A 433 21.47 -22.12 12.60
C ILE A 433 22.80 -21.54 13.07
N ASN A 434 22.79 -20.64 14.07
CA ASN A 434 23.99 -19.98 14.57
C ASN A 434 24.99 -20.96 15.20
N ASN A 435 24.48 -22.04 15.81
CA ASN A 435 25.30 -23.09 16.44
C ASN A 435 25.76 -24.16 15.44
N GLY A 436 25.27 -24.15 14.21
CA GLY A 436 25.52 -25.22 13.24
C GLY A 436 24.88 -26.55 13.64
N ASP A 437 23.81 -26.52 14.45
CA ASP A 437 23.09 -27.70 14.93
C ASP A 437 21.98 -28.09 13.93
N PHE A 438 22.36 -28.93 12.97
CA PHE A 438 21.43 -29.42 11.95
C PHE A 438 20.34 -30.32 12.54
N GLU A 439 20.65 -31.09 13.63
CA GLU A 439 19.67 -31.96 14.27
C GLU A 439 18.56 -31.14 14.95
N ALA A 440 18.91 -30.08 15.68
CA ALA A 440 17.95 -29.17 16.27
C ALA A 440 17.12 -28.44 15.17
N TYR A 441 17.77 -28.03 14.08
CA TYR A 441 17.13 -27.38 12.92
C TYR A 441 16.04 -28.27 12.29
N THR A 442 16.35 -29.56 12.04
CA THR A 442 15.40 -30.51 11.44
C THR A 442 14.19 -30.82 12.32
N LYS A 443 14.32 -30.68 13.65
CA LYS A 443 13.19 -30.87 14.58
C LYS A 443 12.18 -29.74 14.55
N ILE A 444 12.58 -28.59 14.02
CA ILE A 444 11.77 -27.36 13.94
C ILE A 444 11.27 -27.11 12.52
N CYS A 445 11.88 -27.72 11.50
CA CYS A 445 11.50 -27.59 10.10
C CYS A 445 10.67 -28.77 9.61
N ASP A 446 9.77 -28.50 8.67
CA ASP A 446 9.05 -29.55 7.91
C ASP A 446 10.04 -30.26 6.97
N PRO A 447 10.00 -31.59 6.83
CA PRO A 447 10.84 -32.31 5.86
C PRO A 447 10.66 -31.83 4.40
N GLY A 448 9.48 -31.30 4.05
CA GLY A 448 9.18 -30.67 2.78
C GLY A 448 9.33 -29.15 2.78
N LEU A 449 10.18 -28.59 3.67
CA LEU A 449 10.45 -27.15 3.72
C LEU A 449 10.78 -26.62 2.34
N THR A 450 10.14 -25.49 1.99
CA THR A 450 10.49 -24.73 0.78
C THR A 450 11.19 -23.44 1.17
N SER A 451 12.21 -23.02 0.40
CA SER A 451 12.87 -21.74 0.66
C SER A 451 13.27 -20.99 -0.61
N PHE A 452 13.29 -19.66 -0.48
CA PHE A 452 14.00 -18.76 -1.36
C PHE A 452 15.14 -18.13 -0.56
N GLU A 453 16.35 -18.45 -0.92
CA GLU A 453 17.55 -17.97 -0.26
C GLU A 453 18.49 -17.31 -1.27
N PRO A 454 19.26 -16.29 -0.87
CA PRO A 454 20.21 -15.63 -1.77
C PRO A 454 21.21 -16.60 -2.40
N GLU A 455 21.59 -17.62 -1.66
CA GLU A 455 22.53 -18.67 -2.04
C GLU A 455 21.98 -19.58 -3.16
N ALA A 456 20.68 -19.72 -3.25
CA ALA A 456 20.01 -20.46 -4.31
C ALA A 456 19.84 -19.65 -5.60
N LEU A 457 20.36 -18.41 -5.66
CA LEU A 457 20.33 -17.53 -6.83
C LEU A 457 18.91 -17.31 -7.40
N GLY A 458 17.91 -17.25 -6.53
CA GLY A 458 16.50 -17.03 -6.88
C GLY A 458 15.74 -18.29 -7.27
N ASN A 459 16.31 -19.46 -7.13
CA ASN A 459 15.61 -20.72 -7.31
C ASN A 459 14.87 -21.11 -6.05
N LEU A 460 13.72 -21.79 -6.21
CA LEU A 460 13.02 -22.41 -5.09
C LEU A 460 13.77 -23.68 -4.69
N VAL A 461 14.14 -23.76 -3.42
CA VAL A 461 14.70 -24.96 -2.79
C VAL A 461 13.57 -25.74 -2.15
N GLU A 462 13.55 -27.05 -2.30
CA GLU A 462 12.58 -27.97 -1.68
C GLU A 462 13.33 -29.05 -0.87
N GLY A 463 12.85 -29.31 0.33
CA GLY A 463 13.40 -30.33 1.22
C GLY A 463 14.63 -29.87 2.00
N MET A 464 15.31 -30.81 2.65
CA MET A 464 16.36 -30.55 3.63
C MET A 464 17.79 -30.69 3.10
N ASP A 465 17.98 -31.26 1.91
CA ASP A 465 19.32 -31.59 1.38
C ASP A 465 20.18 -30.35 1.13
N PHE A 466 19.57 -29.29 0.59
CA PHE A 466 20.25 -28.01 0.37
C PHE A 466 20.69 -27.39 1.69
N HIS A 467 19.82 -27.40 2.71
CA HIS A 467 20.13 -26.87 4.03
C HIS A 467 21.21 -27.70 4.72
N LYS A 468 21.16 -29.03 4.59
CA LYS A 468 22.18 -29.94 5.12
C LYS A 468 23.56 -29.61 4.54
N PHE A 469 23.65 -29.42 3.23
CA PHE A 469 24.89 -29.01 2.57
C PHE A 469 25.48 -27.72 3.18
N TYR A 470 24.63 -26.74 3.49
CA TYR A 470 25.04 -25.49 4.13
C TYR A 470 25.57 -25.72 5.54
N PHE A 471 24.87 -26.49 6.34
CA PHE A 471 25.30 -26.83 7.71
C PHE A 471 26.64 -27.57 7.72
N GLU A 472 26.86 -28.50 6.80
CA GLU A 472 28.08 -29.30 6.72
C GLU A 472 29.29 -28.53 6.15
N ASN A 473 29.07 -27.63 5.22
CA ASN A 473 30.17 -27.01 4.46
C ASN A 473 30.45 -25.54 4.80
N LEU A 474 29.45 -24.75 5.19
CA LEU A 474 29.57 -23.32 5.43
C LEU A 474 29.49 -22.96 6.91
N LEU A 475 28.54 -23.50 7.65
CA LEU A 475 28.34 -23.15 9.06
C LEU A 475 29.31 -23.84 10.00
N SER A 476 29.82 -25.02 9.61
CA SER A 476 30.76 -25.80 10.43
C SER A 476 32.21 -25.30 10.39
N LYS A 477 32.60 -24.57 9.33
CA LYS A 477 34.01 -24.24 9.06
C LYS A 477 34.42 -22.80 9.31
N ASN A 478 33.48 -21.85 9.45
CA ASN A 478 33.83 -20.43 9.51
C ASN A 478 33.05 -19.65 10.57
N SER A 479 33.77 -18.78 11.24
CA SER A 479 33.35 -17.69 12.14
C SER A 479 31.91 -17.80 12.63
N LYS A 480 31.71 -18.49 13.74
CA LYS A 480 30.43 -18.51 14.44
C LYS A 480 29.92 -17.07 14.57
N PRO A 481 28.65 -16.79 14.27
CA PRO A 481 28.08 -15.49 14.55
C PRO A 481 28.26 -15.19 16.03
N ILE A 482 28.81 -14.03 16.34
CA ILE A 482 29.07 -13.63 17.72
C ILE A 482 27.75 -13.24 18.40
N HIS A 483 26.87 -12.59 17.64
CA HIS A 483 25.57 -12.14 18.15
C HIS A 483 24.57 -12.01 17.01
N THR A 484 23.36 -12.51 17.26
CA THR A 484 22.21 -12.33 16.34
C THR A 484 21.06 -11.68 17.08
N THR A 485 20.47 -10.67 16.46
CA THR A 485 19.29 -9.95 16.99
C THR A 485 18.16 -10.00 15.99
N ILE A 486 16.98 -10.39 16.45
CA ILE A 486 15.71 -10.25 15.71
C ILE A 486 15.17 -8.86 16.00
N LEU A 487 14.98 -8.05 14.95
CA LEU A 487 14.40 -6.73 15.05
C LEU A 487 13.00 -6.69 14.45
N ASN A 488 12.10 -6.02 15.15
CA ASN A 488 10.73 -5.75 14.71
C ASN A 488 9.97 -7.00 14.22
N PRO A 489 9.93 -8.11 14.99
CA PRO A 489 9.20 -9.29 14.58
C PRO A 489 7.71 -8.97 14.49
N HIS A 490 7.12 -9.26 13.33
CA HIS A 490 5.69 -9.10 13.09
C HIS A 490 5.06 -10.46 12.79
N VAL A 491 4.12 -10.89 13.63
CA VAL A 491 3.48 -12.21 13.51
C VAL A 491 2.02 -12.04 13.09
N HIS A 492 1.68 -12.68 11.99
CA HIS A 492 0.31 -12.91 11.54
C HIS A 492 -0.11 -14.33 11.88
N VAL A 493 -1.09 -14.49 12.77
CA VAL A 493 -1.72 -15.78 13.06
C VAL A 493 -2.84 -16.00 12.04
N ILE A 494 -2.82 -17.14 11.35
CA ILE A 494 -3.73 -17.48 10.26
C ILE A 494 -4.52 -18.72 10.70
N GLY A 495 -5.73 -18.49 11.21
CA GLY A 495 -6.53 -19.59 11.79
C GLY A 495 -5.91 -20.16 13.08
N ASP A 496 -6.09 -21.47 13.30
CA ASP A 496 -5.65 -22.14 14.53
C ASP A 496 -4.27 -22.80 14.42
N ASP A 497 -3.80 -23.07 13.20
CA ASP A 497 -2.67 -23.96 12.89
C ASP A 497 -1.66 -23.36 11.91
N ALA A 498 -1.82 -22.12 11.46
CA ALA A 498 -0.83 -21.48 10.63
C ALA A 498 -0.46 -20.08 11.15
N ALA A 499 0.77 -19.68 10.90
CA ALA A 499 1.25 -18.34 11.19
C ALA A 499 2.35 -17.92 10.20
N CYS A 500 2.48 -16.63 9.99
CA CYS A 500 3.57 -16.04 9.22
C CYS A 500 4.29 -15.02 10.10
N ILE A 501 5.62 -15.04 10.14
CA ILE A 501 6.44 -14.05 10.82
C ILE A 501 7.37 -13.40 9.83
N ALA A 502 7.42 -12.06 9.85
CA ALA A 502 8.39 -11.25 9.12
C ALA A 502 9.24 -10.46 10.12
N TYR A 503 10.56 -10.40 9.91
CA TYR A 503 11.50 -9.73 10.81
C TYR A 503 12.78 -9.33 10.08
N ILE A 504 13.56 -8.45 10.71
CA ILE A 504 14.93 -8.14 10.30
C ILE A 504 15.88 -8.93 11.20
N ARG A 505 16.81 -9.67 10.59
CA ARG A 505 17.89 -10.34 11.30
C ARG A 505 19.18 -9.54 11.15
N LEU A 506 19.74 -9.10 12.27
CA LEU A 506 21.10 -8.56 12.33
C LEU A 506 22.05 -9.62 12.87
N THR A 507 23.09 -9.93 12.11
CA THR A 507 24.12 -10.89 12.52
C THR A 507 25.46 -10.16 12.61
N GLN A 508 26.06 -10.18 13.79
CA GLN A 508 27.40 -9.62 14.04
C GLN A 508 28.42 -10.76 14.14
N TYR A 509 29.49 -10.67 13.37
CA TYR A 509 30.54 -11.68 13.31
C TYR A 509 31.92 -11.06 13.09
N ILE A 510 32.97 -11.84 13.29
CA ILE A 510 34.34 -11.46 12.96
C ILE A 510 34.71 -12.10 11.63
N ASP A 511 35.13 -11.31 10.65
CA ASP A 511 35.57 -11.81 9.34
C ASP A 511 36.93 -12.56 9.43
N GLY A 512 37.34 -13.23 8.33
CA GLY A 512 38.61 -13.98 8.27
C GLY A 512 39.86 -13.14 8.49
N HIS A 513 39.74 -11.81 8.56
CA HIS A 513 40.79 -10.86 8.88
C HIS A 513 40.73 -10.31 10.30
N GLY A 514 39.87 -10.87 11.15
CA GLY A 514 39.68 -10.45 12.54
C GLY A 514 38.90 -9.14 12.71
N ARG A 515 38.17 -8.66 11.70
CA ARG A 515 37.41 -7.40 11.77
C ARG A 515 35.94 -7.66 12.10
N PRO A 516 35.35 -6.87 13.00
CA PRO A 516 33.91 -6.97 13.27
C PRO A 516 33.11 -6.54 12.04
N ARG A 517 32.09 -7.33 11.69
CA ARG A 517 31.14 -7.11 10.61
C ARG A 517 29.71 -7.24 11.12
N THR A 518 28.82 -6.51 10.47
CA THR A 518 27.38 -6.66 10.68
C THR A 518 26.73 -6.96 9.33
N MET A 519 25.91 -8.00 9.28
CA MET A 519 25.10 -8.35 8.14
C MET A 519 23.62 -8.20 8.53
N GLN A 520 22.82 -7.70 7.62
CA GLN A 520 21.38 -7.55 7.76
C GLN A 520 20.68 -8.38 6.68
N SER A 521 19.65 -9.11 7.07
CA SER A 521 18.71 -9.75 6.15
C SER A 521 17.27 -9.48 6.59
N GLU A 522 16.35 -9.39 5.63
CA GLU A 522 14.91 -9.41 5.86
C GLU A 522 14.42 -10.84 5.63
N GLU A 523 13.78 -11.40 6.66
CA GLU A 523 13.38 -12.78 6.65
C GLU A 523 11.87 -12.91 6.86
N THR A 524 11.26 -13.84 6.14
CA THR A 524 9.86 -14.23 6.32
C THR A 524 9.78 -15.75 6.45
N ARG A 525 9.07 -16.21 7.48
CA ARG A 525 8.83 -17.65 7.71
C ARG A 525 7.35 -17.92 7.83
N VAL A 526 6.93 -19.06 7.25
CA VAL A 526 5.58 -19.61 7.42
C VAL A 526 5.67 -20.82 8.33
N TRP A 527 4.84 -20.82 9.34
CA TRP A 527 4.73 -21.85 10.35
C TRP A 527 3.40 -22.58 10.20
N HIS A 528 3.43 -23.89 10.31
CA HIS A 528 2.24 -24.74 10.36
C HIS A 528 2.28 -25.63 11.60
N ARG A 529 1.18 -25.68 12.34
CA ARG A 529 1.06 -26.48 13.56
C ARG A 529 0.49 -27.84 13.20
N ARG A 530 1.30 -28.91 13.40
CA ARG A 530 0.91 -30.29 13.22
C ARG A 530 1.20 -31.06 14.51
N ASP A 531 0.27 -31.88 14.96
CA ASP A 531 0.38 -32.69 16.20
C ASP A 531 0.85 -31.87 17.43
N GLY A 532 0.31 -30.65 17.52
CA GLY A 532 0.64 -29.73 18.62
C GLY A 532 1.98 -29.00 18.52
N LYS A 533 2.79 -29.25 17.47
CA LYS A 533 4.10 -28.64 17.26
C LYS A 533 4.08 -27.69 16.07
N TRP A 534 4.74 -26.55 16.21
CA TRP A 534 4.97 -25.62 15.11
C TRP A 534 6.17 -26.09 14.27
N LEU A 535 5.98 -26.21 12.96
CA LEU A 535 7.01 -26.56 11.99
C LEU A 535 7.15 -25.43 10.96
N ASN A 536 8.38 -25.04 10.65
CA ASN A 536 8.67 -24.08 9.57
C ASN A 536 8.48 -24.77 8.22
N VAL A 537 7.49 -24.33 7.44
CA VAL A 537 7.13 -24.94 6.15
C VAL A 537 7.60 -24.12 4.95
N HIS A 538 7.91 -22.84 5.16
CA HIS A 538 8.45 -21.97 4.13
C HIS A 538 9.36 -20.90 4.74
N TYR A 539 10.44 -20.57 4.01
CA TYR A 539 11.40 -19.56 4.37
C TYR A 539 11.73 -18.68 3.17
N HIS A 540 11.77 -17.37 3.38
CA HIS A 540 12.26 -16.40 2.40
C HIS A 540 13.25 -15.48 3.09
N CYS A 541 14.44 -15.38 2.52
CA CYS A 541 15.49 -14.45 2.92
C CYS A 541 15.82 -13.51 1.76
N SER A 542 15.79 -12.22 2.01
CA SER A 542 16.32 -11.21 1.08
C SER A 542 17.71 -10.77 1.54
N GLY A 543 18.57 -10.47 0.59
CA GLY A 543 19.95 -10.01 0.84
C GLY A 543 20.90 -10.43 -0.27
N ALA A 544 22.18 -10.11 -0.12
CA ALA A 544 23.22 -10.64 -0.97
C ALA A 544 23.63 -12.03 -0.49
N PRO A 545 23.92 -12.99 -1.39
CA PRO A 545 24.50 -14.28 -0.99
C PRO A 545 25.75 -14.03 -0.16
N ALA A 546 25.96 -14.87 0.87
CA ALA A 546 27.22 -14.85 1.59
C ALA A 546 28.35 -15.06 0.56
N ALA A 547 29.33 -14.16 0.54
CA ALA A 547 30.45 -14.30 -0.38
C ALA A 547 31.07 -15.70 -0.23
N PRO A 548 31.30 -16.42 -1.35
CA PRO A 548 32.01 -17.69 -1.24
C PRO A 548 33.33 -17.43 -0.53
N LEU A 549 33.54 -18.13 0.55
CA LEU A 549 34.79 -18.04 1.29
C LEU A 549 35.89 -18.64 0.41
N GLN A 550 36.78 -17.78 -0.08
CA GLN A 550 38.04 -18.20 -0.73
C GLN A 550 38.99 -18.76 0.30
#